data_325109c0b3b1714db06cfdb3b2ea5bd5
#
_entry.id   325109c0b3b1714db06cfdb3b2ea5bd5
#
_cell.length_a   1.000
_cell.length_b   1.000
_cell.length_c   1.000
_cell.angle_alpha   90.00
_cell.angle_beta   90.00
_cell.angle_gamma   90.00
#
_symmetry.space_group_name_H-M   'P 1'
#
loop_
_entity.id
_entity.type
_entity.pdbx_description
1 polymer ?
#
loop_
_entity_poly.entity_id
_entity_poly.type
_entity_poly.pdbx_seq_one_letter_code
_entity_poly.pdbx_strand_id
1 'polypeptide(L)'
;MGIITNMRSQMQVVMWIILVLFIVSMAIGGLVGGASVGDIFGQNSSTNVGSLNGKPILYEDFNRLVFDEIGRLESQSGESMSDEDREYVRAVVWERLIQDLLIQEQIQDNEIVIGNNEVLYQLKNNPPPFLQGSSLFQTDGRFDLEKYMEAVLNPGNLDWRPIEEFMQNIYLPNYKLQQLIIHSASTTDEDIRDNYRQRFVNYSIEAIHITDKAIDEETPQPSEEELMGAYNKNIDDYKQPEMRYMKYVKWPIVSDYNDSLRVQLEAGNLIQRIHQGESFSDIANNYSEDPGNSANPDSLNGGSLGWFNKGEMVKEFDEASFNGKTGKVVGPILTQFGYHIIKINNKRTLEDGNEQVNASHILLTVTPGKDTENKLRNLSSIFSLEAQEYGFFDLADSLKMEINDASGVQRASIFIEEIGVARNAVQFAFSSEEGDVSEYVENDNYFLVFYLDSISPAETMSFETVKENLIEESIVDIKKKQIEEIANNLLIDKENVNLSDLAKTYPNFEYVEEATSSLIGSFTSIGRSNYVAGALLNAKQGDFFGPLPTIRGQAFVKVLSIDEIDEKDFNEKKEALKFSLIIQRQNLIWGNWLQALRDNSDIEDNRFDFY
;
A
#
# COMPACT_ATOMS: atom_id res chain seq x y z
N MET A 1 -30.41 3.49 -57.10
CA MET A 1 -30.87 3.09 -55.75
C MET A 1 -30.04 1.88 -55.34
N GLY A 2 -29.37 1.96 -54.51
CA GLY A 2 -28.15 2.09 -53.82
C GLY A 2 -27.75 0.83 -53.14
N ILE A 3 -26.49 0.43 -53.31
CA ILE A 3 -25.72 -0.62 -52.62
C ILE A 3 -25.99 -0.61 -51.10
N ILE A 4 -26.27 0.55 -50.50
CA ILE A 4 -26.54 0.73 -49.07
C ILE A 4 -27.90 0.10 -48.62
N THR A 5 -28.90 0.07 -49.49
CA THR A 5 -30.20 -0.50 -49.15
C THR A 5 -30.19 -2.05 -49.17
N ASN A 6 -29.36 -2.65 -50.04
CA ASN A 6 -29.11 -4.09 -50.03
C ASN A 6 -28.22 -4.56 -48.87
N MET A 7 -27.25 -3.74 -48.41
CA MET A 7 -26.48 -4.04 -47.21
C MET A 7 -27.35 -4.03 -45.96
N ARG A 8 -28.36 -3.15 -45.88
CA ARG A 8 -29.20 -3.04 -44.67
C ARG A 8 -30.20 -4.21 -44.55
N SER A 9 -30.62 -4.81 -45.66
CA SER A 9 -31.49 -6.02 -45.64
C SER A 9 -30.73 -7.33 -45.35
N GLN A 10 -29.40 -7.33 -45.59
CA GLN A 10 -28.54 -8.49 -45.29
C GLN A 10 -27.83 -8.36 -43.92
N MET A 11 -27.88 -7.19 -43.28
CA MET A 11 -27.23 -6.97 -41.98
C MET A 11 -27.75 -7.88 -40.89
N GLN A 12 -29.06 -8.26 -40.92
CA GLN A 12 -29.61 -9.26 -40.01
C GLN A 12 -28.98 -10.65 -40.21
N VAL A 13 -28.78 -11.07 -41.47
CA VAL A 13 -28.14 -12.35 -41.80
C VAL A 13 -26.67 -12.34 -41.40
N VAL A 14 -25.94 -11.23 -41.65
CA VAL A 14 -24.53 -11.06 -41.27
C VAL A 14 -24.41 -11.03 -39.73
N MET A 15 -25.30 -10.35 -39.03
CA MET A 15 -25.34 -10.38 -37.56
C MET A 15 -25.60 -11.78 -37.00
N TRP A 16 -26.51 -12.54 -37.65
CA TRP A 16 -26.77 -13.92 -37.26
C TRP A 16 -25.58 -14.84 -37.54
N ILE A 17 -24.87 -14.64 -38.66
CA ILE A 17 -23.63 -15.38 -38.96
C ILE A 17 -22.54 -15.06 -37.96
N ILE A 18 -22.33 -13.77 -37.61
CA ILE A 18 -21.36 -13.35 -36.59
C ILE A 18 -21.75 -13.91 -35.22
N LEU A 19 -23.03 -13.87 -34.85
CA LEU A 19 -23.53 -14.42 -33.58
C LEU A 19 -23.33 -15.94 -33.52
N VAL A 20 -23.63 -16.66 -34.60
CA VAL A 20 -23.41 -18.11 -34.69
C VAL A 20 -21.90 -18.44 -34.65
N LEU A 21 -21.06 -17.69 -35.35
CA LEU A 21 -19.60 -17.85 -35.28
C LEU A 21 -19.07 -17.56 -33.87
N PHE A 22 -19.62 -16.56 -33.18
CA PHE A 22 -19.29 -16.23 -31.81
C PHE A 22 -19.73 -17.34 -30.84
N ILE A 23 -20.96 -17.86 -30.98
CA ILE A 23 -21.48 -18.98 -30.17
C ILE A 23 -20.70 -20.27 -30.47
N VAL A 24 -20.35 -20.53 -31.72
CA VAL A 24 -19.51 -21.69 -32.12
C VAL A 24 -18.09 -21.52 -31.58
N SER A 25 -17.52 -20.31 -31.60
CA SER A 25 -16.24 -20.00 -30.96
C SER A 25 -16.27 -20.19 -29.45
N MET A 26 -17.35 -19.77 -28.78
CA MET A 26 -17.56 -20.03 -27.34
C MET A 26 -17.79 -21.53 -27.06
N ALA A 27 -18.54 -22.22 -27.90
CA ALA A 27 -18.80 -23.65 -27.73
C ALA A 27 -17.54 -24.50 -27.99
N ILE A 28 -16.72 -24.13 -28.94
CA ILE A 28 -15.44 -24.81 -29.24
C ILE A 28 -14.40 -24.46 -28.17
N GLY A 29 -14.34 -23.21 -27.68
CA GLY A 29 -13.49 -22.79 -26.58
C GLY A 29 -13.89 -23.40 -25.22
N GLY A 30 -15.19 -23.71 -25.04
CA GLY A 30 -15.70 -24.35 -23.80
C GLY A 30 -15.77 -25.88 -23.83
N LEU A 31 -15.63 -26.53 -24.99
CA LEU A 31 -15.75 -27.99 -25.15
C LEU A 31 -14.40 -28.70 -25.30
N VAL A 32 -13.33 -27.96 -25.59
CA VAL A 32 -11.95 -28.49 -25.58
C VAL A 32 -11.34 -28.08 -24.24
N GLY A 33 -11.59 -28.88 -23.23
CA GLY A 33 -10.91 -28.73 -21.95
C GLY A 33 -9.40 -28.72 -22.14
N GLY A 34 -8.75 -27.62 -21.81
CA GLY A 34 -7.37 -27.57 -21.35
C GLY A 34 -6.25 -27.73 -22.34
N ALA A 35 -6.45 -27.69 -23.67
CA ALA A 35 -5.33 -27.64 -24.61
C ALA A 35 -5.37 -26.32 -25.39
N SER A 36 -4.49 -25.39 -25.05
CA SER A 36 -4.30 -24.18 -25.86
C SER A 36 -3.59 -24.53 -27.18
N VAL A 37 -3.85 -23.74 -28.22
CA VAL A 37 -3.17 -23.88 -29.52
C VAL A 37 -1.63 -23.75 -29.37
N GLY A 38 -1.15 -23.15 -28.29
CA GLY A 38 0.28 -23.05 -27.92
C GLY A 38 0.91 -24.40 -27.56
N ASP A 39 0.16 -25.32 -26.95
CA ASP A 39 0.66 -26.66 -26.59
C ASP A 39 0.94 -27.54 -27.81
N ILE A 40 0.34 -27.20 -28.97
CA ILE A 40 0.54 -27.92 -30.23
C ILE A 40 1.83 -27.48 -30.94
N PHE A 41 2.36 -26.29 -30.64
CA PHE A 41 3.53 -25.71 -31.29
C PHE A 41 4.80 -25.62 -30.44
N GLY A 42 4.81 -26.20 -29.24
CA GLY A 42 6.03 -26.41 -28.46
C GLY A 42 6.73 -25.15 -27.93
N GLN A 43 6.00 -24.05 -27.77
CA GLN A 43 6.45 -22.91 -26.96
C GLN A 43 5.73 -22.97 -25.60
N ASN A 44 6.45 -23.46 -24.60
CA ASN A 44 6.03 -23.39 -23.18
C ASN A 44 6.13 -21.94 -22.67
N SER A 45 5.30 -21.04 -23.15
CA SER A 45 4.96 -19.85 -22.38
C SER A 45 3.77 -20.22 -21.51
N SER A 46 3.96 -20.42 -20.23
CA SER A 46 2.86 -20.65 -19.31
C SER A 46 1.95 -19.41 -19.37
N THR A 47 0.70 -19.60 -19.77
CA THR A 47 -0.29 -18.51 -19.76
C THR A 47 -0.82 -18.24 -18.36
N ASN A 48 -0.20 -18.85 -17.34
CA ASN A 48 -0.64 -18.87 -15.96
C ASN A 48 0.26 -17.98 -15.11
N VAL A 49 -0.27 -16.88 -14.58
CA VAL A 49 0.42 -15.99 -13.63
C VAL A 49 0.63 -16.63 -12.25
N GLY A 50 0.09 -17.82 -12.04
CA GLY A 50 0.25 -18.59 -10.81
C GLY A 50 -0.76 -19.72 -10.72
N SER A 51 -0.80 -20.38 -9.57
CA SER A 51 -1.81 -21.37 -9.26
C SER A 51 -2.24 -21.31 -7.78
N LEU A 52 -3.45 -21.78 -7.50
CA LEU A 52 -3.96 -22.00 -6.15
C LEU A 52 -4.44 -23.44 -6.03
N ASN A 53 -3.84 -24.24 -5.13
CA ASN A 53 -4.17 -25.65 -4.92
C ASN A 53 -4.18 -26.46 -6.24
N GLY A 54 -3.20 -26.17 -7.12
CA GLY A 54 -3.08 -26.80 -8.45
C GLY A 54 -4.07 -26.27 -9.51
N LYS A 55 -4.94 -25.30 -9.20
CA LYS A 55 -5.83 -24.65 -10.17
C LYS A 55 -5.10 -23.44 -10.77
N PRO A 56 -4.94 -23.37 -12.09
CA PRO A 56 -4.21 -22.27 -12.73
C PRO A 56 -4.95 -20.95 -12.64
N ILE A 57 -4.23 -19.86 -12.45
CA ILE A 57 -4.69 -18.47 -12.54
C ILE A 57 -4.19 -17.92 -13.87
N LEU A 58 -5.11 -17.63 -14.79
CA LEU A 58 -4.75 -17.19 -16.13
C LEU A 58 -4.29 -15.73 -16.15
N TYR A 59 -3.26 -15.45 -16.94
CA TYR A 59 -2.75 -14.10 -17.16
C TYR A 59 -3.85 -13.11 -17.60
N GLU A 60 -4.69 -13.54 -18.56
CA GLU A 60 -5.75 -12.68 -19.10
C GLU A 60 -6.76 -12.27 -18.03
N ASP A 61 -7.13 -13.19 -17.14
CA ASP A 61 -8.09 -12.92 -16.06
C ASP A 61 -7.48 -11.98 -15.01
N PHE A 62 -6.25 -12.26 -14.60
CA PHE A 62 -5.55 -11.39 -13.64
C PHE A 62 -5.30 -10.00 -14.22
N ASN A 63 -4.80 -9.91 -15.47
CA ASN A 63 -4.52 -8.64 -16.11
C ASN A 63 -5.78 -7.78 -16.30
N ARG A 64 -6.93 -8.41 -16.60
CA ARG A 64 -8.22 -7.71 -16.65
C ARG A 64 -8.56 -7.07 -15.29
N LEU A 65 -8.43 -7.80 -14.18
CA LEU A 65 -8.68 -7.27 -12.84
C LEU A 65 -7.75 -6.10 -12.50
N VAL A 66 -6.48 -6.19 -12.86
CA VAL A 66 -5.49 -5.10 -12.69
C VAL A 66 -5.89 -3.89 -13.51
N PHE A 67 -6.23 -4.08 -14.80
CA PHE A 67 -6.61 -2.99 -15.69
C PHE A 67 -7.87 -2.26 -15.21
N ASP A 68 -8.88 -3.01 -14.77
CA ASP A 68 -10.13 -2.47 -14.24
C ASP A 68 -9.87 -1.64 -12.97
N GLU A 69 -8.96 -2.11 -12.08
CA GLU A 69 -8.63 -1.40 -10.84
C GLU A 69 -7.81 -0.12 -11.12
N ILE A 70 -6.83 -0.17 -12.04
CA ILE A 70 -6.08 1.00 -12.48
C ILE A 70 -7.04 2.04 -13.08
N GLY A 71 -7.89 1.64 -14.01
CA GLY A 71 -8.86 2.54 -14.65
C GLY A 71 -9.83 3.18 -13.65
N ARG A 72 -10.23 2.44 -12.62
CA ARG A 72 -11.06 2.95 -11.52
C ARG A 72 -10.32 4.02 -10.71
N LEU A 73 -9.06 3.77 -10.35
CA LEU A 73 -8.25 4.69 -9.56
C LEU A 73 -7.88 5.95 -10.36
N GLU A 74 -7.46 5.81 -11.62
CA GLU A 74 -7.20 6.94 -12.52
C GLU A 74 -8.45 7.80 -12.75
N SER A 75 -9.63 7.18 -12.86
CA SER A 75 -10.90 7.92 -12.97
C SER A 75 -11.27 8.68 -11.70
N GLN A 76 -10.85 8.20 -10.53
CA GLN A 76 -11.09 8.86 -9.24
C GLN A 76 -10.11 10.00 -8.95
N SER A 77 -8.83 9.83 -9.33
CA SER A 77 -7.78 10.85 -9.13
C SER A 77 -7.80 11.91 -10.23
N GLY A 78 -8.23 11.56 -11.44
CA GLY A 78 -8.11 12.40 -12.63
C GLY A 78 -6.70 12.43 -13.23
N GLU A 79 -5.77 11.64 -12.71
CA GLU A 79 -4.37 11.57 -13.14
C GLU A 79 -4.00 10.14 -13.55
N SER A 80 -3.06 9.99 -14.48
CA SER A 80 -2.49 8.70 -14.83
C SER A 80 -1.57 8.21 -13.71
N MET A 81 -1.59 6.91 -13.45
CA MET A 81 -0.74 6.30 -12.43
C MET A 81 0.70 6.13 -12.93
N SER A 82 1.67 6.35 -12.03
CA SER A 82 3.07 6.02 -12.24
C SER A 82 3.28 4.50 -12.38
N ASP A 83 4.43 4.09 -12.89
CA ASP A 83 4.79 2.66 -12.96
C ASP A 83 4.85 2.03 -11.56
N GLU A 84 5.33 2.77 -10.55
CA GLU A 84 5.37 2.34 -9.15
C GLU A 84 3.96 2.07 -8.60
N ASP A 85 3.03 3.00 -8.83
CA ASP A 85 1.63 2.83 -8.40
C ASP A 85 0.97 1.62 -9.08
N ARG A 86 1.25 1.41 -10.36
CA ARG A 86 0.73 0.26 -11.13
C ARG A 86 1.23 -1.07 -10.57
N GLU A 87 2.52 -1.15 -10.19
CA GLU A 87 3.08 -2.35 -9.53
C GLU A 87 2.43 -2.59 -8.17
N TYR A 88 2.23 -1.53 -7.40
CA TYR A 88 1.49 -1.63 -6.14
C TYR A 88 0.06 -2.16 -6.36
N VAL A 89 -0.64 -1.65 -7.36
CA VAL A 89 -1.99 -2.15 -7.72
C VAL A 89 -1.95 -3.62 -8.10
N ARG A 90 -0.96 -4.07 -8.89
CA ARG A 90 -0.80 -5.50 -9.24
C ARG A 90 -0.65 -6.37 -7.99
N ALA A 91 0.17 -5.92 -7.02
CA ALA A 91 0.36 -6.65 -5.77
C ALA A 91 -0.93 -6.72 -4.95
N VAL A 92 -1.65 -5.61 -4.81
CA VAL A 92 -2.93 -5.55 -4.08
C VAL A 92 -4.00 -6.42 -4.75
N VAL A 93 -4.10 -6.36 -6.08
CA VAL A 93 -5.08 -7.16 -6.85
C VAL A 93 -4.77 -8.66 -6.71
N TRP A 94 -3.51 -9.05 -6.73
CA TRP A 94 -3.11 -10.45 -6.51
C TRP A 94 -3.54 -10.96 -5.14
N GLU A 95 -3.21 -10.24 -4.09
CA GLU A 95 -3.56 -10.64 -2.72
C GLU A 95 -5.09 -10.78 -2.56
N ARG A 96 -5.84 -9.83 -3.13
CA ARG A 96 -7.31 -9.89 -3.13
C ARG A 96 -7.83 -11.08 -3.93
N LEU A 97 -7.26 -11.36 -5.11
CA LEU A 97 -7.67 -12.50 -5.94
C LEU A 97 -7.43 -13.84 -5.22
N ILE A 98 -6.26 -14.03 -4.62
CA ILE A 98 -5.95 -15.24 -3.83
C ILE A 98 -6.96 -15.39 -2.69
N GLN A 99 -7.22 -14.33 -1.95
CA GLN A 99 -8.20 -14.35 -0.86
C GLN A 99 -9.61 -14.69 -1.36
N ASP A 100 -10.05 -14.10 -2.47
CA ASP A 100 -11.36 -14.36 -3.06
C ASP A 100 -11.50 -15.82 -3.53
N LEU A 101 -10.45 -16.36 -4.15
CA LEU A 101 -10.43 -17.75 -4.59
C LEU A 101 -10.49 -18.73 -3.40
N LEU A 102 -9.73 -18.48 -2.33
CA LEU A 102 -9.76 -19.26 -1.10
C LEU A 102 -11.17 -19.27 -0.47
N ILE A 103 -11.81 -18.09 -0.40
CA ILE A 103 -13.16 -17.95 0.11
C ILE A 103 -14.17 -18.71 -0.78
N GLN A 104 -14.02 -18.63 -2.10
CA GLN A 104 -14.89 -19.35 -3.04
C GLN A 104 -14.75 -20.87 -2.89
N GLU A 105 -13.55 -21.40 -2.70
CA GLU A 105 -13.34 -22.81 -2.39
C GLU A 105 -14.10 -23.20 -1.13
N GLN A 106 -14.01 -22.41 -0.07
CA GLN A 106 -14.72 -22.68 1.18
C GLN A 106 -16.24 -22.58 1.06
N ILE A 107 -16.75 -21.69 0.23
CA ILE A 107 -18.20 -21.60 -0.09
C ILE A 107 -18.66 -22.91 -0.77
N GLN A 108 -17.86 -23.43 -1.70
CA GLN A 108 -18.16 -24.69 -2.41
C GLN A 108 -18.06 -25.90 -1.47
N ASP A 109 -16.98 -26.00 -0.68
CA ASP A 109 -16.75 -27.10 0.25
C ASP A 109 -17.84 -27.20 1.34
N ASN A 110 -18.37 -26.04 1.77
CA ASN A 110 -19.47 -25.98 2.74
C ASN A 110 -20.86 -26.03 2.09
N GLU A 111 -20.94 -26.26 0.77
CA GLU A 111 -22.20 -26.37 0.01
C GLU A 111 -23.15 -25.18 0.24
N ILE A 112 -22.60 -23.95 0.36
CA ILE A 112 -23.38 -22.74 0.60
C ILE A 112 -24.11 -22.33 -0.68
N VAL A 113 -25.42 -22.54 -0.69
CA VAL A 113 -26.32 -22.20 -1.82
C VAL A 113 -27.35 -21.17 -1.37
N ILE A 114 -27.58 -20.17 -2.21
CA ILE A 114 -28.56 -19.10 -1.97
C ILE A 114 -29.76 -19.25 -2.92
N GLY A 115 -30.92 -19.33 -2.35
CA GLY A 115 -32.17 -19.37 -3.13
C GLY A 115 -32.77 -17.99 -3.39
N ASN A 116 -33.53 -17.82 -4.47
CA ASN A 116 -34.18 -16.55 -4.85
C ASN A 116 -35.01 -15.94 -3.71
N ASN A 117 -35.71 -16.77 -2.95
CA ASN A 117 -36.51 -16.28 -1.81
C ASN A 117 -35.66 -15.67 -0.71
N GLU A 118 -34.44 -16.14 -0.54
CA GLU A 118 -33.48 -15.60 0.42
C GLU A 118 -32.91 -14.26 -0.04
N VAL A 119 -32.58 -14.14 -1.33
CA VAL A 119 -32.20 -12.86 -1.94
C VAL A 119 -33.27 -11.81 -1.69
N LEU A 120 -34.53 -12.14 -2.02
CA LEU A 120 -35.65 -11.23 -1.83
C LEU A 120 -35.89 -10.89 -0.35
N TYR A 121 -35.73 -11.84 0.55
CA TYR A 121 -35.84 -11.62 1.99
C TYR A 121 -34.77 -10.63 2.47
N GLN A 122 -33.53 -10.82 2.06
CA GLN A 122 -32.41 -9.94 2.46
C GLN A 122 -32.57 -8.53 1.90
N LEU A 123 -32.92 -8.39 0.63
CA LEU A 123 -33.18 -7.08 0.03
C LEU A 123 -34.29 -6.33 0.77
N LYS A 124 -35.36 -7.00 1.23
CA LYS A 124 -36.46 -6.35 1.94
C LYS A 124 -36.15 -6.03 3.40
N ASN A 125 -35.48 -6.93 4.11
CA ASN A 125 -35.40 -6.84 5.58
C ASN A 125 -34.02 -6.34 6.06
N ASN A 126 -32.97 -6.55 5.27
CA ASN A 126 -31.59 -6.18 5.61
C ASN A 126 -30.90 -5.57 4.39
N PRO A 127 -31.26 -4.35 3.96
CA PRO A 127 -30.65 -3.70 2.81
C PRO A 127 -29.13 -3.70 2.89
N PRO A 128 -28.41 -4.24 1.87
CA PRO A 128 -26.95 -4.28 1.91
C PRO A 128 -26.32 -2.87 1.95
N PRO A 129 -25.17 -2.69 2.62
CA PRO A 129 -24.52 -1.38 2.75
C PRO A 129 -24.24 -0.67 1.41
N PHE A 130 -23.91 -1.42 0.35
CA PHE A 130 -23.66 -0.85 -0.97
C PHE A 130 -24.91 -0.25 -1.61
N LEU A 131 -26.11 -0.78 -1.31
CA LEU A 131 -27.37 -0.18 -1.74
C LEU A 131 -27.75 1.03 -0.87
N GLN A 132 -27.45 0.98 0.44
CA GLN A 132 -27.66 2.12 1.33
C GLN A 132 -26.78 3.32 0.96
N GLY A 133 -25.57 3.07 0.45
CA GLY A 133 -24.63 4.08 -0.03
C GLY A 133 -24.97 4.65 -1.41
N SER A 134 -25.89 4.04 -2.15
CA SER A 134 -26.27 4.51 -3.50
C SER A 134 -27.10 5.79 -3.45
N SER A 135 -26.71 6.79 -4.24
CA SER A 135 -27.46 8.05 -4.38
C SER A 135 -28.89 7.84 -4.88
N LEU A 136 -29.17 6.73 -5.56
CA LEU A 136 -30.52 6.36 -6.00
C LEU A 136 -31.49 6.15 -4.83
N PHE A 137 -30.99 5.75 -3.67
CA PHE A 137 -31.78 5.40 -2.49
C PHE A 137 -31.52 6.36 -1.32
N GLN A 138 -30.99 7.56 -1.63
CA GLN A 138 -30.75 8.59 -0.63
C GLN A 138 -31.65 9.80 -0.83
N THR A 139 -31.96 10.47 0.27
CA THR A 139 -32.58 11.80 0.33
C THR A 139 -31.72 12.66 1.27
N ASP A 140 -31.29 13.83 0.79
CA ASP A 140 -30.38 14.74 1.51
C ASP A 140 -29.09 14.04 2.02
N GLY A 141 -28.52 13.11 1.20
CA GLY A 141 -27.29 12.38 1.51
C GLY A 141 -27.44 11.27 2.57
N ARG A 142 -28.67 10.92 2.94
CA ARG A 142 -28.96 9.84 3.90
C ARG A 142 -29.81 8.78 3.25
N PHE A 143 -29.59 7.51 3.63
CA PHE A 143 -30.38 6.39 3.16
C PHE A 143 -31.86 6.59 3.51
N ASP A 144 -32.70 6.53 2.47
CA ASP A 144 -34.16 6.67 2.55
C ASP A 144 -34.81 5.29 2.38
N LEU A 145 -35.20 4.71 3.51
CA LEU A 145 -35.79 3.36 3.54
C LEU A 145 -37.11 3.29 2.75
N GLU A 146 -37.92 4.35 2.77
CA GLU A 146 -39.22 4.36 2.07
C GLU A 146 -39.00 4.35 0.55
N LYS A 147 -38.11 5.21 0.07
CA LYS A 147 -37.69 5.27 -1.34
C LYS A 147 -37.07 3.96 -1.81
N TYR A 148 -36.21 3.34 -0.97
CA TYR A 148 -35.63 2.04 -1.25
C TYR A 148 -36.68 0.94 -1.34
N MET A 149 -37.58 0.86 -0.35
CA MET A 149 -38.64 -0.16 -0.31
C MET A 149 -39.61 -0.01 -1.48
N GLU A 150 -39.93 1.23 -1.88
CA GLU A 150 -40.76 1.47 -3.09
C GLU A 150 -40.06 0.90 -4.34
N ALA A 151 -38.77 1.12 -4.51
CA ALA A 151 -37.98 0.60 -5.64
C ALA A 151 -37.88 -0.94 -5.63
N VAL A 152 -37.81 -1.59 -4.45
CA VAL A 152 -37.78 -3.05 -4.31
C VAL A 152 -39.12 -3.68 -4.60
N LEU A 153 -40.22 -3.03 -4.16
CA LEU A 153 -41.56 -3.60 -4.31
C LEU A 153 -42.20 -3.27 -5.68
N ASN A 154 -41.88 -2.10 -6.23
CA ASN A 154 -42.42 -1.57 -7.48
C ASN A 154 -41.26 -1.08 -8.38
N PRO A 155 -40.43 -1.97 -8.94
CA PRO A 155 -39.14 -1.62 -9.58
C PRO A 155 -39.29 -0.68 -10.79
N GLY A 156 -40.48 -0.58 -11.39
CA GLY A 156 -40.69 0.29 -12.54
C GLY A 156 -39.75 -0.04 -13.70
N ASN A 157 -38.87 0.93 -14.05
CA ASN A 157 -37.83 0.75 -15.09
C ASN A 157 -36.47 0.31 -14.51
N LEU A 158 -36.36 0.09 -13.21
CA LEU A 158 -35.10 -0.33 -12.58
C LEU A 158 -34.91 -1.84 -12.83
N ASP A 159 -33.78 -2.21 -13.44
CA ASP A 159 -33.44 -3.61 -13.63
C ASP A 159 -32.68 -4.14 -12.41
N TRP A 160 -33.34 -4.97 -11.61
CA TRP A 160 -32.80 -5.58 -10.42
C TRP A 160 -31.99 -6.86 -10.68
N ARG A 161 -32.05 -7.42 -11.88
CA ARG A 161 -31.37 -8.70 -12.20
C ARG A 161 -29.87 -8.69 -11.90
N PRO A 162 -29.09 -7.65 -12.27
CA PRO A 162 -27.66 -7.62 -11.92
C PRO A 162 -27.43 -7.59 -10.41
N ILE A 163 -28.31 -6.90 -9.66
CA ILE A 163 -28.23 -6.83 -8.19
C ILE A 163 -28.60 -8.19 -7.58
N GLU A 164 -29.67 -8.83 -8.07
CA GLU A 164 -30.10 -10.14 -7.60
C GLU A 164 -29.04 -11.22 -7.89
N GLU A 165 -28.43 -11.23 -9.07
CA GLU A 165 -27.33 -12.12 -9.43
C GLU A 165 -26.09 -11.89 -8.56
N PHE A 166 -25.71 -10.65 -8.31
CA PHE A 166 -24.63 -10.30 -7.40
C PHE A 166 -24.91 -10.75 -5.96
N MET A 167 -26.13 -10.52 -5.49
CA MET A 167 -26.57 -10.95 -4.16
C MET A 167 -26.53 -12.48 -4.02
N GLN A 168 -27.01 -13.19 -5.05
CA GLN A 168 -27.13 -14.65 -5.03
C GLN A 168 -25.78 -15.35 -5.14
N ASN A 169 -24.91 -14.87 -6.02
CA ASN A 169 -23.70 -15.58 -6.40
C ASN A 169 -22.44 -15.10 -5.64
N ILE A 170 -22.46 -13.87 -5.12
CA ILE A 170 -21.29 -13.26 -4.49
C ILE A 170 -21.59 -12.80 -3.07
N TYR A 171 -22.49 -11.84 -2.88
CA TYR A 171 -22.66 -11.18 -1.58
C TYR A 171 -23.14 -12.12 -0.48
N LEU A 172 -24.26 -12.82 -0.70
CA LEU A 172 -24.87 -13.67 0.33
C LEU A 172 -24.08 -14.94 0.63
N PRO A 173 -23.46 -15.65 -0.35
CA PRO A 173 -22.56 -16.76 -0.02
C PRO A 173 -21.40 -16.33 0.88
N ASN A 174 -20.72 -15.23 0.53
CA ASN A 174 -19.65 -14.66 1.36
C ASN A 174 -20.15 -14.27 2.75
N TYR A 175 -21.28 -13.58 2.83
CA TYR A 175 -21.89 -13.19 4.10
C TYR A 175 -22.23 -14.41 4.97
N LYS A 176 -22.82 -15.46 4.40
CA LYS A 176 -23.14 -16.69 5.13
C LYS A 176 -21.87 -17.40 5.64
N LEU A 177 -20.88 -17.53 4.79
CA LEU A 177 -19.60 -18.12 5.20
C LEU A 177 -18.99 -17.33 6.35
N GLN A 178 -18.94 -16.01 6.22
CA GLN A 178 -18.44 -15.14 7.28
C GLN A 178 -19.22 -15.35 8.58
N GLN A 179 -20.55 -15.34 8.53
CA GLN A 179 -21.40 -15.58 9.71
C GLN A 179 -21.15 -16.96 10.32
N LEU A 180 -20.94 -17.99 9.50
CA LEU A 180 -20.64 -19.33 9.99
C LEU A 180 -19.33 -19.36 10.79
N ILE A 181 -18.27 -18.71 10.27
CA ILE A 181 -16.95 -18.65 10.88
C ILE A 181 -16.98 -17.84 12.19
N ILE A 182 -17.59 -16.65 12.15
CA ILE A 182 -17.62 -15.74 13.29
C ILE A 182 -18.74 -16.03 14.30
N HIS A 183 -19.57 -17.06 14.04
CA HIS A 183 -20.71 -17.40 14.92
C HIS A 183 -20.34 -17.66 16.37
N SER A 184 -19.13 -18.15 16.63
CA SER A 184 -18.61 -18.38 17.98
C SER A 184 -18.21 -17.10 18.72
N ALA A 185 -18.12 -15.95 18.03
CA ALA A 185 -17.80 -14.68 18.65
C ALA A 185 -18.92 -14.22 19.57
N SER A 186 -18.75 -14.43 20.85
CA SER A 186 -19.68 -14.01 21.89
C SER A 186 -18.95 -13.26 22.99
N THR A 187 -19.67 -12.51 23.80
CA THR A 187 -19.12 -11.82 24.96
C THR A 187 -20.08 -11.96 26.13
N THR A 188 -19.53 -12.16 27.33
CA THR A 188 -20.27 -12.21 28.59
C THR A 188 -20.30 -10.84 29.24
N ASP A 189 -21.19 -10.66 30.23
CA ASP A 189 -21.20 -9.44 31.04
C ASP A 189 -19.88 -9.26 31.81
N GLU A 190 -19.21 -10.37 32.16
CA GLU A 190 -17.91 -10.37 32.83
C GLU A 190 -16.81 -9.87 31.88
N ASP A 191 -16.78 -10.34 30.62
CA ASP A 191 -15.84 -9.84 29.62
C ASP A 191 -15.98 -8.32 29.42
N ILE A 192 -17.22 -7.82 29.38
CA ILE A 192 -17.48 -6.39 29.21
C ILE A 192 -16.97 -5.61 30.44
N ARG A 193 -17.21 -6.14 31.64
CA ARG A 193 -16.76 -5.51 32.86
C ARG A 193 -15.24 -5.53 33.00
N ASP A 194 -14.60 -6.62 32.61
CA ASP A 194 -13.13 -6.72 32.56
C ASP A 194 -12.51 -5.80 31.52
N ASN A 195 -13.14 -5.66 30.35
CA ASN A 195 -12.68 -4.68 29.34
C ASN A 195 -12.81 -3.24 29.85
N TYR A 196 -13.88 -2.94 30.60
CA TYR A 196 -14.03 -1.65 31.24
C TYR A 196 -12.91 -1.43 32.30
N ARG A 197 -12.65 -2.42 33.17
CA ARG A 197 -11.55 -2.36 34.15
C ARG A 197 -10.22 -2.10 33.49
N GLN A 198 -9.92 -2.85 32.43
CA GLN A 198 -8.65 -2.71 31.71
C GLN A 198 -8.43 -1.30 31.13
N ARG A 199 -9.49 -0.63 30.70
CA ARG A 199 -9.43 0.67 30.01
C ARG A 199 -9.56 1.87 30.92
N PHE A 200 -10.41 1.80 31.93
CA PHE A 200 -10.90 2.97 32.68
C PHE A 200 -10.62 2.93 34.18
N VAL A 201 -10.23 1.80 34.72
CA VAL A 201 -9.84 1.68 36.13
C VAL A 201 -8.32 1.86 36.24
N ASN A 202 -7.89 2.78 37.14
CA ASN A 202 -6.48 2.94 37.43
C ASN A 202 -6.06 2.04 38.57
N TYR A 203 -4.85 1.56 38.44
CA TYR A 203 -4.15 0.75 39.45
C TYR A 203 -2.92 1.52 39.88
N SER A 204 -2.76 1.77 41.18
CA SER A 204 -1.52 2.29 41.75
C SER A 204 -0.74 1.14 42.33
N ILE A 205 0.49 0.99 41.93
CA ILE A 205 1.39 -0.08 42.32
C ILE A 205 2.71 0.47 42.84
N GLU A 206 3.28 -0.21 43.85
CA GLU A 206 4.69 -0.14 44.23
C GLU A 206 5.41 -1.27 43.49
N ALA A 207 6.62 -1.03 42.97
CA ALA A 207 7.29 -2.06 42.18
C ALA A 207 8.82 -2.05 42.32
N ILE A 208 9.40 -3.22 42.07
CA ILE A 208 10.82 -3.39 41.75
C ILE A 208 10.91 -3.98 40.34
N HIS A 209 11.71 -3.34 39.51
CA HIS A 209 12.01 -3.80 38.16
C HIS A 209 13.48 -4.21 38.09
N ILE A 210 13.71 -5.48 37.77
CA ILE A 210 15.02 -6.09 37.60
C ILE A 210 15.31 -6.09 36.12
N THR A 211 16.31 -5.29 35.73
CA THR A 211 16.73 -5.12 34.33
C THR A 211 18.17 -5.61 34.17
N ASP A 212 18.77 -5.42 33.03
CA ASP A 212 20.18 -5.72 32.76
C ASP A 212 21.16 -5.01 33.71
N LYS A 213 20.75 -3.92 34.36
CA LYS A 213 21.50 -3.24 35.42
C LYS A 213 21.74 -4.09 36.68
N ALA A 214 20.94 -5.12 36.84
CA ALA A 214 21.05 -6.04 37.98
C ALA A 214 22.10 -7.14 37.77
N ILE A 215 22.69 -7.21 36.59
CA ILE A 215 23.75 -8.17 36.25
C ILE A 215 25.08 -7.57 36.70
N ASP A 216 25.60 -8.06 37.84
CA ASP A 216 26.87 -7.59 38.42
C ASP A 216 28.10 -8.26 37.76
N GLU A 217 27.90 -9.40 37.14
CA GLU A 217 28.97 -10.18 36.49
C GLU A 217 28.97 -9.93 34.96
N GLU A 218 30.15 -10.06 34.37
CA GLU A 218 30.27 -10.03 32.91
C GLU A 218 29.42 -11.16 32.30
N THR A 219 28.55 -10.82 31.36
CA THR A 219 27.71 -11.80 30.68
C THR A 219 28.61 -12.82 29.96
N PRO A 220 28.50 -14.12 30.27
CA PRO A 220 29.33 -15.13 29.64
C PRO A 220 29.09 -15.16 28.13
N GLN A 221 30.19 -15.29 27.38
CA GLN A 221 30.10 -15.48 25.95
C GLN A 221 29.47 -16.86 25.66
N PRO A 222 28.54 -16.94 24.68
CA PRO A 222 27.95 -18.21 24.31
C PRO A 222 29.00 -19.17 23.77
N SER A 223 28.91 -20.43 24.14
CA SER A 223 29.78 -21.47 23.60
C SER A 223 29.45 -21.76 22.14
N GLU A 224 30.41 -22.28 21.40
CA GLU A 224 30.22 -22.66 20.00
C GLU A 224 29.11 -23.72 19.82
N GLU A 225 28.93 -24.61 20.78
CA GLU A 225 27.85 -25.61 20.79
C GLU A 225 26.47 -24.95 20.93
N GLU A 226 26.33 -23.92 21.79
CA GLU A 226 25.10 -23.15 21.96
C GLU A 226 24.78 -22.34 20.71
N LEU A 227 25.78 -21.70 20.10
CA LEU A 227 25.62 -20.96 18.84
C LEU A 227 25.21 -21.89 17.69
N MET A 228 25.84 -23.05 17.58
CA MET A 228 25.49 -24.06 16.55
C MET A 228 24.07 -24.60 16.81
N GLY A 229 23.68 -24.77 18.07
CA GLY A 229 22.31 -25.14 18.43
C GLY A 229 21.27 -24.08 18.03
N ALA A 230 21.56 -22.80 18.25
CA ALA A 230 20.72 -21.68 17.83
C ALA A 230 20.62 -21.57 16.29
N TYR A 231 21.76 -21.72 15.60
CA TYR A 231 21.81 -21.75 14.14
C TYR A 231 20.92 -22.87 13.56
N ASN A 232 21.08 -24.10 14.05
CA ASN A 232 20.30 -25.24 13.53
C ASN A 232 18.81 -25.13 13.83
N LYS A 233 18.45 -24.53 14.95
CA LYS A 233 17.05 -24.30 15.32
C LYS A 233 16.37 -23.30 14.40
N ASN A 234 17.10 -22.29 13.95
CA ASN A 234 16.59 -21.18 13.14
C ASN A 234 17.15 -21.21 11.71
N ILE A 235 17.53 -22.39 11.20
CA ILE A 235 18.22 -22.53 9.91
C ILE A 235 17.44 -21.94 8.73
N ASP A 236 16.11 -21.93 8.83
CA ASP A 236 15.23 -21.36 7.79
C ASP A 236 15.36 -19.84 7.69
N ASP A 237 15.71 -19.16 8.79
CA ASP A 237 15.92 -17.70 8.82
C ASP A 237 17.22 -17.29 8.11
N TYR A 238 18.12 -18.22 7.89
CA TYR A 238 19.41 -18.01 7.21
C TYR A 238 19.42 -18.43 5.74
N LYS A 239 18.26 -18.80 5.19
CA LYS A 239 18.13 -19.05 3.75
C LYS A 239 18.16 -17.75 2.99
N GLN A 240 19.13 -17.63 2.09
CA GLN A 240 19.19 -16.53 1.13
C GLN A 240 18.59 -16.99 -0.20
N PRO A 241 17.69 -16.22 -0.79
CA PRO A 241 17.21 -16.48 -2.14
C PRO A 241 18.32 -16.25 -3.15
N GLU A 242 18.14 -16.76 -4.35
CA GLU A 242 19.00 -16.43 -5.48
C GLU A 242 19.00 -14.91 -5.72
N MET A 243 20.21 -14.34 -5.88
CA MET A 243 20.41 -12.91 -6.11
C MET A 243 21.14 -12.68 -7.43
N ARG A 244 20.79 -11.63 -8.14
CA ARG A 244 21.43 -11.18 -9.36
C ARG A 244 22.01 -9.78 -9.16
N TYR A 245 23.25 -9.58 -9.58
CA TYR A 245 23.95 -8.30 -9.50
C TYR A 245 24.20 -7.79 -10.89
N MET A 246 23.84 -6.52 -11.12
CA MET A 246 23.95 -5.89 -12.43
C MET A 246 24.73 -4.60 -12.35
N LYS A 247 25.35 -4.25 -13.47
CA LYS A 247 25.86 -2.89 -13.71
C LYS A 247 25.01 -2.24 -14.79
N TYR A 248 24.92 -0.91 -14.78
CA TYR A 248 24.09 -0.22 -15.76
C TYR A 248 24.65 1.14 -16.17
N VAL A 249 24.25 1.58 -17.36
CA VAL A 249 24.34 2.95 -17.83
C VAL A 249 22.96 3.53 -18.00
N LYS A 250 22.80 4.86 -17.82
CA LYS A 250 21.50 5.52 -17.85
C LYS A 250 21.48 6.79 -18.69
N TRP A 251 20.34 7.06 -19.29
CA TRP A 251 19.99 8.32 -19.94
C TRP A 251 18.77 8.90 -19.21
N PRO A 252 18.95 9.98 -18.43
CA PRO A 252 17.83 10.59 -17.72
C PRO A 252 16.82 11.22 -18.70
N ILE A 253 15.53 11.01 -18.44
CA ILE A 253 14.43 11.59 -19.23
C ILE A 253 14.21 13.01 -18.72
N VAL A 254 15.00 13.94 -19.23
CA VAL A 254 14.91 15.36 -18.90
C VAL A 254 14.70 16.19 -20.16
N SER A 255 13.96 17.29 -20.03
CA SER A 255 13.70 18.20 -21.13
C SER A 255 14.99 18.81 -21.67
N ASP A 256 15.12 18.88 -22.98
CA ASP A 256 16.24 19.53 -23.65
C ASP A 256 15.89 20.96 -24.14
N TYR A 257 16.83 21.59 -24.85
CA TYR A 257 16.62 22.94 -25.39
C TYR A 257 15.45 22.99 -26.39
N ASN A 258 15.20 21.93 -27.17
CA ASN A 258 14.12 21.89 -28.13
C ASN A 258 12.77 21.81 -27.45
N ASP A 259 12.67 21.10 -26.33
CA ASP A 259 11.47 21.06 -25.50
C ASP A 259 11.15 22.44 -24.95
N SER A 260 12.16 23.12 -24.41
CA SER A 260 12.01 24.50 -23.93
C SER A 260 11.57 25.44 -25.05
N LEU A 261 12.15 25.31 -26.25
CA LEU A 261 11.77 26.12 -27.42
C LEU A 261 10.33 25.83 -27.87
N ARG A 262 9.92 24.57 -27.87
CA ARG A 262 8.54 24.15 -28.20
C ARG A 262 7.53 24.82 -27.26
N VAL A 263 7.75 24.75 -25.93
CA VAL A 263 6.89 25.38 -24.93
C VAL A 263 6.91 26.91 -25.02
N GLN A 264 8.08 27.51 -25.32
CA GLN A 264 8.18 28.94 -25.57
C GLN A 264 7.33 29.40 -26.77
N LEU A 265 7.37 28.63 -27.87
CA LEU A 265 6.56 28.91 -29.06
C LEU A 265 5.06 28.76 -28.78
N GLU A 266 4.69 27.75 -28.01
CA GLU A 266 3.32 27.54 -27.55
C GLU A 266 2.83 28.74 -26.71
N ALA A 267 3.62 29.16 -25.71
CA ALA A 267 3.34 30.37 -24.93
C ALA A 267 3.17 31.61 -25.82
N GLY A 268 4.04 31.75 -26.84
CA GLY A 268 3.95 32.82 -27.83
C GLY A 268 2.65 32.79 -28.64
N ASN A 269 2.20 31.61 -29.04
CA ASN A 269 0.93 31.41 -29.74
C ASN A 269 -0.28 31.78 -28.83
N LEU A 270 -0.27 31.38 -27.57
CA LEU A 270 -1.32 31.74 -26.61
C LEU A 270 -1.38 33.26 -26.39
N ILE A 271 -0.24 33.93 -26.27
CA ILE A 271 -0.17 35.40 -26.20
C ILE A 271 -0.78 36.05 -27.45
N GLN A 272 -0.50 35.50 -28.64
CA GLN A 272 -1.08 35.99 -29.88
C GLN A 272 -2.60 35.87 -29.92
N ARG A 273 -3.15 34.72 -29.46
CA ARG A 273 -4.60 34.50 -29.36
C ARG A 273 -5.25 35.48 -28.39
N ILE A 274 -4.61 35.76 -27.25
CA ILE A 274 -5.08 36.78 -26.28
C ILE A 274 -5.09 38.17 -26.94
N HIS A 275 -4.06 38.54 -27.71
CA HIS A 275 -4.02 39.81 -28.43
C HIS A 275 -5.06 39.90 -29.56
N GLN A 276 -5.54 38.79 -30.11
CA GLN A 276 -6.63 38.71 -31.06
C GLN A 276 -8.02 38.79 -30.43
N GLY A 277 -8.10 38.86 -29.10
CA GLY A 277 -9.33 39.07 -28.37
C GLY A 277 -9.90 37.83 -27.67
N GLU A 278 -9.17 36.70 -27.64
CA GLU A 278 -9.58 35.54 -26.88
C GLU A 278 -9.43 35.83 -25.36
N SER A 279 -10.34 35.28 -24.56
CA SER A 279 -10.37 35.53 -23.12
C SER A 279 -9.13 34.92 -22.44
N PHE A 280 -8.38 35.74 -21.69
CA PHE A 280 -7.26 35.24 -20.87
C PHE A 280 -7.68 34.17 -19.87
N SER A 281 -8.83 34.37 -19.23
CA SER A 281 -9.38 33.43 -18.25
C SER A 281 -9.69 32.08 -18.87
N ASP A 282 -10.26 32.06 -20.08
CA ASP A 282 -10.60 30.81 -20.76
C ASP A 282 -9.33 30.06 -21.21
N ILE A 283 -8.32 30.80 -21.69
CA ILE A 283 -7.01 30.21 -22.04
C ILE A 283 -6.34 29.69 -20.77
N ALA A 284 -6.36 30.42 -19.64
CA ALA A 284 -5.79 29.97 -18.39
C ALA A 284 -6.46 28.68 -17.90
N ASN A 285 -7.78 28.61 -17.96
CA ASN A 285 -8.53 27.43 -17.54
C ASN A 285 -8.28 26.20 -18.42
N ASN A 286 -7.96 26.41 -19.71
CA ASN A 286 -7.77 25.29 -20.65
C ASN A 286 -6.31 24.86 -20.84
N TYR A 287 -5.35 25.74 -20.57
CA TYR A 287 -3.94 25.51 -20.91
C TYR A 287 -2.97 25.69 -19.76
N SER A 288 -3.38 26.30 -18.62
CA SER A 288 -2.47 26.46 -17.50
C SER A 288 -2.26 25.15 -16.78
N GLU A 289 -1.00 24.79 -16.60
CA GLU A 289 -0.56 23.62 -15.84
C GLU A 289 -0.22 23.97 -14.38
N ASP A 290 -0.63 25.17 -13.93
CA ASP A 290 -0.51 25.55 -12.53
C ASP A 290 -1.53 24.76 -11.68
N PRO A 291 -1.07 23.96 -10.70
CA PRO A 291 -1.97 23.22 -9.81
C PRO A 291 -3.02 24.08 -9.10
N GLY A 292 -2.69 25.36 -8.85
CA GLY A 292 -3.63 26.32 -8.23
C GLY A 292 -4.79 26.71 -9.13
N ASN A 293 -4.69 26.49 -10.45
CA ASN A 293 -5.75 26.81 -11.42
C ASN A 293 -6.56 25.57 -11.85
N SER A 294 -5.96 24.37 -11.79
CA SER A 294 -6.51 23.13 -12.39
C SER A 294 -7.02 22.09 -11.39
N ALA A 295 -6.87 22.33 -10.08
CA ALA A 295 -7.12 21.33 -9.05
C ALA A 295 -8.60 20.85 -8.95
N ASN A 296 -9.56 21.58 -9.50
CA ASN A 296 -10.96 21.16 -9.56
C ASN A 296 -11.69 21.91 -10.69
N PRO A 297 -12.35 21.22 -11.65
CA PRO A 297 -13.14 21.84 -12.71
C PRO A 297 -14.19 22.84 -12.20
N ASP A 298 -14.73 22.62 -10.98
CA ASP A 298 -15.71 23.50 -10.35
C ASP A 298 -15.08 24.74 -9.66
N SER A 299 -13.74 24.79 -9.56
CA SER A 299 -12.98 25.86 -8.90
C SER A 299 -11.98 26.59 -9.81
N LEU A 300 -12.12 26.45 -11.13
CA LEU A 300 -11.29 27.18 -12.10
C LEU A 300 -11.40 28.69 -11.87
N ASN A 301 -10.23 29.34 -11.65
CA ASN A 301 -10.16 30.74 -11.27
C ASN A 301 -9.65 31.68 -12.39
N GLY A 302 -9.47 31.15 -13.61
CA GLY A 302 -8.94 31.89 -14.75
C GLY A 302 -7.50 32.33 -14.58
N GLY A 303 -6.70 31.56 -13.82
CA GLY A 303 -5.30 31.85 -13.52
C GLY A 303 -5.08 32.96 -12.50
N SER A 304 -6.11 33.37 -11.74
CA SER A 304 -6.03 34.49 -10.79
C SER A 304 -5.13 34.17 -9.61
N LEU A 305 -4.11 35.01 -9.37
CA LEU A 305 -3.23 34.96 -8.19
C LEU A 305 -3.66 35.92 -7.07
N GLY A 306 -4.62 36.80 -7.36
CA GLY A 306 -4.98 37.88 -6.43
C GLY A 306 -3.89 38.95 -6.29
N TRP A 307 -3.82 39.60 -5.10
CA TRP A 307 -2.83 40.61 -4.77
C TRP A 307 -1.63 39.97 -4.08
N PHE A 308 -0.41 40.30 -4.53
CA PHE A 308 0.84 39.87 -3.90
C PHE A 308 1.84 41.00 -3.78
N ASN A 309 2.75 40.89 -2.82
CA ASN A 309 3.82 41.84 -2.57
C ASN A 309 5.06 41.52 -3.40
N LYS A 310 5.91 42.52 -3.57
CA LYS A 310 7.21 42.35 -4.20
C LYS A 310 8.08 41.37 -3.40
N GLY A 311 8.61 40.35 -4.08
CA GLY A 311 9.43 39.31 -3.49
C GLY A 311 8.67 38.08 -2.98
N GLU A 312 7.35 38.02 -3.12
CA GLU A 312 6.55 36.83 -2.82
C GLU A 312 6.61 35.76 -3.93
N MET A 313 6.92 36.20 -5.17
CA MET A 313 7.05 35.30 -6.32
C MET A 313 8.50 35.08 -6.68
N VAL A 314 8.78 34.07 -7.52
CA VAL A 314 10.13 33.85 -8.06
C VAL A 314 10.60 35.08 -8.84
N LYS A 315 11.90 35.34 -8.82
CA LYS A 315 12.51 36.60 -9.25
C LYS A 315 12.05 37.08 -10.62
N GLU A 316 12.12 36.21 -11.61
CA GLU A 316 11.78 36.56 -13.00
C GLU A 316 10.29 36.91 -13.16
N PHE A 317 9.42 36.19 -12.45
CA PHE A 317 7.98 36.45 -12.41
C PHE A 317 7.68 37.79 -11.70
N ASP A 318 8.33 38.01 -10.56
CA ASP A 318 8.20 39.23 -9.76
C ASP A 318 8.62 40.46 -10.58
N GLU A 319 9.83 40.44 -11.16
CA GLU A 319 10.33 41.52 -12.01
C GLU A 319 9.39 41.81 -13.18
N ALA A 320 8.90 40.79 -13.88
CA ALA A 320 7.97 40.95 -14.98
C ALA A 320 6.62 41.55 -14.55
N SER A 321 6.11 41.12 -13.39
CA SER A 321 4.82 41.60 -12.84
C SER A 321 4.91 43.06 -12.39
N PHE A 322 5.94 43.42 -11.65
CA PHE A 322 6.10 44.79 -11.12
C PHE A 322 6.54 45.79 -12.20
N ASN A 323 7.25 45.39 -13.25
CA ASN A 323 7.59 46.26 -14.38
C ASN A 323 6.49 46.34 -15.44
N GLY A 324 5.59 45.35 -15.51
CA GLY A 324 4.51 45.29 -16.49
C GLY A 324 3.50 46.44 -16.30
N LYS A 325 2.80 46.82 -17.36
CA LYS A 325 1.76 47.86 -17.32
C LYS A 325 0.40 47.24 -17.00
N THR A 326 -0.36 47.90 -16.14
CA THR A 326 -1.76 47.52 -15.84
C THR A 326 -2.58 47.33 -17.13
N GLY A 327 -3.35 46.24 -17.17
CA GLY A 327 -4.18 45.83 -18.30
C GLY A 327 -3.40 45.14 -19.45
N LYS A 328 -2.10 44.95 -19.31
CA LYS A 328 -1.26 44.29 -20.35
C LYS A 328 -0.88 42.87 -19.95
N VAL A 329 -0.65 42.07 -20.98
CA VAL A 329 -0.05 40.75 -20.88
C VAL A 329 1.44 40.87 -21.11
N VAL A 330 2.24 40.23 -20.28
CA VAL A 330 3.71 40.11 -20.37
C VAL A 330 4.10 38.66 -20.42
N GLY A 331 5.15 38.35 -21.19
CA GLY A 331 5.62 36.98 -21.35
C GLY A 331 6.03 36.69 -22.80
N PRO A 332 6.43 35.45 -23.10
CA PRO A 332 6.65 34.36 -22.14
C PRO A 332 7.85 34.63 -21.21
N ILE A 333 7.70 34.41 -19.92
CA ILE A 333 8.75 34.56 -18.91
C ILE A 333 9.18 33.18 -18.44
N LEU A 334 10.44 32.82 -18.62
CA LEU A 334 10.98 31.55 -18.14
C LEU A 334 11.36 31.66 -16.66
N THR A 335 10.90 30.71 -15.87
CA THR A 335 11.28 30.49 -14.47
C THR A 335 11.68 29.01 -14.26
N GLN A 336 12.03 28.64 -13.06
CA GLN A 336 12.28 27.23 -12.71
C GLN A 336 11.05 26.31 -12.86
N PHE A 337 9.83 26.86 -12.93
CA PHE A 337 8.60 26.10 -13.08
C PHE A 337 8.16 25.94 -14.55
N GLY A 338 8.70 26.74 -15.46
CA GLY A 338 8.31 26.76 -16.87
C GLY A 338 8.12 28.18 -17.40
N TYR A 339 7.37 28.31 -18.49
CA TYR A 339 7.05 29.59 -19.12
C TYR A 339 5.75 30.15 -18.56
N HIS A 340 5.80 31.38 -18.08
CA HIS A 340 4.65 32.13 -17.59
C HIS A 340 4.17 33.16 -18.60
N ILE A 341 2.86 33.26 -18.78
CA ILE A 341 2.17 34.37 -19.43
C ILE A 341 1.42 35.10 -18.33
N ILE A 342 1.76 36.36 -18.07
CA ILE A 342 1.26 37.11 -16.91
C ILE A 342 0.37 38.26 -17.39
N LYS A 343 -0.85 38.34 -16.93
CA LYS A 343 -1.75 39.49 -17.13
C LYS A 343 -1.75 40.34 -15.90
N ILE A 344 -1.33 41.60 -16.03
CA ILE A 344 -1.34 42.57 -14.93
C ILE A 344 -2.75 43.18 -14.84
N ASN A 345 -3.52 42.73 -13.86
CA ASN A 345 -4.89 43.21 -13.68
C ASN A 345 -4.92 44.60 -13.05
N ASN A 346 -4.13 44.84 -11.98
CA ASN A 346 -4.07 46.13 -11.29
C ASN A 346 -2.77 46.26 -10.49
N LYS A 347 -2.44 47.48 -10.05
CA LYS A 347 -1.33 47.81 -9.15
C LYS A 347 -1.79 48.78 -8.09
N ARG A 348 -1.27 48.69 -6.89
CA ARG A 348 -1.50 49.65 -5.79
C ARG A 348 -0.27 49.81 -4.93
N THR A 349 -0.19 50.96 -4.29
CA THR A 349 0.79 51.22 -3.23
C THR A 349 0.00 51.31 -1.92
N LEU A 350 0.41 50.57 -0.92
CA LEU A 350 -0.19 50.56 0.40
C LEU A 350 0.24 51.80 1.20
N GLU A 351 -0.42 52.07 2.31
CA GLU A 351 -0.12 53.20 3.18
C GLU A 351 1.29 53.16 3.78
N ASP A 352 1.87 51.98 3.92
CA ASP A 352 3.25 51.71 4.37
C ASP A 352 4.31 51.89 3.27
N GLY A 353 3.91 52.24 2.06
CA GLY A 353 4.78 52.45 0.91
C GLY A 353 5.09 51.18 0.11
N ASN A 354 4.58 50.02 0.51
CA ASN A 354 4.77 48.78 -0.21
C ASN A 354 3.92 48.72 -1.49
N GLU A 355 4.54 48.26 -2.59
CA GLU A 355 3.81 48.05 -3.85
C GLU A 355 3.23 46.63 -3.90
N GLN A 356 1.99 46.53 -4.37
CA GLN A 356 1.31 45.27 -4.67
C GLN A 356 0.82 45.25 -6.11
N VAL A 357 0.87 44.05 -6.68
CA VAL A 357 0.35 43.72 -8.00
C VAL A 357 -0.78 42.71 -7.86
N ASN A 358 -1.87 42.93 -8.56
CA ASN A 358 -2.89 41.93 -8.82
C ASN A 358 -2.67 41.37 -10.23
N ALA A 359 -2.44 40.08 -10.36
CA ALA A 359 -2.20 39.44 -11.64
C ALA A 359 -2.97 38.13 -11.79
N SER A 360 -3.09 37.73 -13.04
CA SER A 360 -3.45 36.36 -13.44
C SER A 360 -2.30 35.79 -14.28
N HIS A 361 -2.09 34.48 -14.22
CA HIS A 361 -1.05 33.84 -15.02
C HIS A 361 -1.51 32.55 -15.69
N ILE A 362 -0.75 32.14 -16.68
CA ILE A 362 -0.79 30.84 -17.32
C ILE A 362 0.60 30.27 -17.19
N LEU A 363 0.73 29.09 -16.61
CA LEU A 363 1.97 28.32 -16.52
C LEU A 363 1.95 27.23 -17.58
N LEU A 364 3.04 27.12 -18.33
CA LEU A 364 3.34 25.99 -19.22
C LEU A 364 4.66 25.38 -18.75
N THR A 365 4.61 24.17 -18.24
CA THR A 365 5.79 23.45 -17.75
C THR A 365 6.65 22.95 -18.92
N VAL A 366 7.98 22.90 -18.71
CA VAL A 366 8.88 22.37 -19.74
C VAL A 366 9.13 20.88 -19.41
N THR A 367 8.38 20.03 -20.08
CA THR A 367 8.52 18.57 -19.97
C THR A 367 9.18 17.99 -21.22
N PRO A 368 9.86 16.83 -21.12
CA PRO A 368 10.38 16.11 -22.25
C PRO A 368 9.28 15.83 -23.28
N GLY A 369 9.55 16.10 -24.54
CA GLY A 369 8.63 15.80 -25.63
C GLY A 369 9.00 14.49 -26.33
N LYS A 370 8.09 14.00 -27.16
CA LYS A 370 8.28 12.75 -27.91
C LYS A 370 9.58 12.69 -28.72
N ASP A 371 10.09 13.83 -29.23
CA ASP A 371 11.34 13.88 -29.97
C ASP A 371 12.55 13.61 -29.03
N THR A 372 12.53 14.16 -27.82
CA THR A 372 13.55 13.92 -26.79
C THR A 372 13.51 12.46 -26.33
N GLU A 373 12.32 11.92 -26.02
CA GLU A 373 12.16 10.51 -25.65
C GLU A 373 12.64 9.57 -26.77
N ASN A 374 12.23 9.79 -28.01
CA ASN A 374 12.67 8.98 -29.16
C ASN A 374 14.19 9.05 -29.38
N LYS A 375 14.80 10.20 -29.16
CA LYS A 375 16.26 10.36 -29.23
C LYS A 375 16.96 9.54 -28.15
N LEU A 376 16.47 9.59 -26.90
CA LEU A 376 17.04 8.84 -25.79
C LEU A 376 16.85 7.33 -25.99
N ARG A 377 15.67 6.91 -26.44
CA ARG A 377 15.37 5.51 -26.82
C ARG A 377 16.32 5.01 -27.91
N ASN A 378 16.55 5.78 -28.95
CA ASN A 378 17.48 5.41 -30.01
C ASN A 378 18.92 5.31 -29.49
N LEU A 379 19.37 6.25 -28.64
CA LEU A 379 20.71 6.21 -28.07
C LEU A 379 20.91 4.97 -27.19
N SER A 380 19.95 4.66 -26.32
CA SER A 380 20.02 3.47 -25.47
C SER A 380 19.93 2.16 -26.24
N SER A 381 19.08 2.11 -27.28
CA SER A 381 18.98 0.96 -28.17
C SER A 381 20.26 0.70 -28.97
N ILE A 382 20.88 1.74 -29.52
CA ILE A 382 22.16 1.63 -30.24
C ILE A 382 23.25 1.16 -29.26
N PHE A 383 23.33 1.77 -28.07
CA PHE A 383 24.29 1.35 -27.05
C PHE A 383 24.12 -0.13 -26.70
N SER A 384 22.89 -0.61 -26.47
CA SER A 384 22.61 -2.01 -26.17
C SER A 384 23.16 -2.93 -27.27
N LEU A 385 22.85 -2.65 -28.53
CA LEU A 385 23.32 -3.47 -29.66
C LEU A 385 24.85 -3.47 -29.81
N GLU A 386 25.47 -2.29 -29.70
CA GLU A 386 26.92 -2.17 -29.80
C GLU A 386 27.64 -2.78 -28.58
N ALA A 387 27.07 -2.68 -27.39
CA ALA A 387 27.64 -3.28 -26.18
C ALA A 387 27.60 -4.81 -26.21
N GLN A 388 26.61 -5.41 -26.86
CA GLN A 388 26.57 -6.87 -27.11
C GLN A 388 27.67 -7.32 -28.08
N GLU A 389 28.07 -6.46 -29.05
CA GLU A 389 29.08 -6.80 -30.04
C GLU A 389 30.51 -6.47 -29.58
N TYR A 390 30.71 -5.28 -28.98
CA TYR A 390 32.04 -4.75 -28.67
C TYR A 390 32.41 -4.80 -27.18
N GLY A 391 31.47 -5.17 -26.31
CA GLY A 391 31.63 -5.22 -24.87
C GLY A 391 31.08 -3.96 -24.16
N PHE A 392 30.36 -4.21 -23.08
CA PHE A 392 29.65 -3.17 -22.31
C PHE A 392 30.62 -2.13 -21.71
N PHE A 393 31.70 -2.59 -21.07
CA PHE A 393 32.66 -1.71 -20.37
C PHE A 393 33.47 -0.86 -21.35
N ASP A 394 33.97 -1.45 -22.43
CA ASP A 394 34.80 -0.78 -23.43
C ASP A 394 33.98 0.30 -24.18
N LEU A 395 32.72 0.01 -24.48
CA LEU A 395 31.83 0.98 -25.11
C LEU A 395 31.47 2.12 -24.16
N ALA A 396 31.13 1.83 -22.90
CA ALA A 396 30.82 2.86 -21.90
C ALA A 396 32.01 3.80 -21.68
N ASP A 397 33.24 3.27 -21.59
CA ASP A 397 34.45 4.07 -21.45
C ASP A 397 34.69 4.96 -22.69
N SER A 398 34.55 4.39 -23.89
CA SER A 398 34.71 5.12 -25.17
C SER A 398 33.75 6.30 -25.29
N LEU A 399 32.51 6.13 -24.81
CA LEU A 399 31.48 7.16 -24.79
C LEU A 399 31.51 8.03 -23.53
N LYS A 400 32.42 7.76 -22.60
CA LYS A 400 32.58 8.45 -21.29
C LYS A 400 31.27 8.42 -20.48
N MET A 401 30.57 7.30 -20.53
CA MET A 401 29.38 7.08 -19.72
C MET A 401 29.76 6.55 -18.34
N GLU A 402 29.06 7.00 -17.35
CA GLU A 402 29.20 6.50 -15.98
C GLU A 402 28.55 5.12 -15.87
N ILE A 403 29.30 4.16 -15.35
CA ILE A 403 28.80 2.82 -15.02
C ILE A 403 28.42 2.82 -13.55
N ASN A 404 27.20 2.44 -13.26
CA ASN A 404 26.65 2.37 -11.92
C ASN A 404 26.42 0.90 -11.53
N ASP A 405 26.48 0.60 -10.24
CA ASP A 405 26.13 -0.70 -9.70
C ASP A 405 24.65 -0.72 -9.32
N ALA A 406 23.91 -1.73 -9.74
CA ALA A 406 22.58 -1.99 -9.23
C ALA A 406 22.68 -2.86 -7.98
N SER A 407 21.89 -2.53 -6.95
CA SER A 407 21.73 -3.41 -5.78
C SER A 407 21.30 -4.80 -6.21
N GLY A 408 21.69 -5.83 -5.46
CA GLY A 408 21.30 -7.20 -5.77
C GLY A 408 19.78 -7.37 -5.80
N VAL A 409 19.27 -7.98 -6.87
CA VAL A 409 17.83 -8.20 -7.07
C VAL A 409 17.45 -9.65 -6.90
N GLN A 410 16.29 -9.88 -6.32
CA GLN A 410 15.62 -11.19 -6.26
C GLN A 410 14.62 -11.30 -7.42
N ARG A 411 14.20 -12.51 -7.74
CA ARG A 411 13.23 -12.78 -8.81
C ARG A 411 11.92 -12.02 -8.64
N ALA A 412 11.49 -11.84 -7.38
CA ALA A 412 10.28 -11.09 -7.03
C ALA A 412 10.49 -9.58 -6.90
N SER A 413 11.72 -9.06 -7.09
CA SER A 413 11.98 -7.63 -7.02
C SER A 413 11.25 -6.89 -8.15
N ILE A 414 10.66 -5.76 -7.82
CA ILE A 414 10.03 -4.83 -8.76
C ILE A 414 10.78 -3.49 -8.80
N PHE A 415 11.54 -3.23 -7.75
CA PHE A 415 12.24 -1.97 -7.52
C PHE A 415 13.75 -2.22 -7.43
N ILE A 416 14.54 -1.35 -8.06
CA ILE A 416 15.98 -1.29 -7.94
C ILE A 416 16.34 0.06 -7.33
N GLU A 417 17.14 0.05 -6.27
CA GLU A 417 17.57 1.27 -5.57
C GLU A 417 18.18 2.28 -6.56
N GLU A 418 17.90 3.56 -6.40
CA GLU A 418 18.28 4.69 -7.27
C GLU A 418 17.67 4.71 -8.70
N ILE A 419 17.07 3.62 -9.16
CA ILE A 419 16.47 3.53 -10.49
C ILE A 419 14.94 3.68 -10.41
N GLY A 420 14.33 3.09 -9.38
CA GLY A 420 12.88 2.97 -9.26
C GLY A 420 12.36 1.64 -9.80
N VAL A 421 11.14 1.63 -10.30
CA VAL A 421 10.55 0.43 -10.90
C VAL A 421 11.33 0.06 -12.17
N ALA A 422 11.80 -1.17 -12.23
CA ALA A 422 12.59 -1.69 -13.33
C ALA A 422 12.37 -3.21 -13.53
N ARG A 423 11.11 -3.61 -13.62
CA ARG A 423 10.72 -5.02 -13.72
C ARG A 423 11.38 -5.73 -14.89
N ASN A 424 11.46 -5.08 -16.07
CA ASN A 424 12.12 -5.64 -17.26
C ASN A 424 13.62 -5.90 -17.02
N ALA A 425 14.28 -5.09 -16.18
CA ALA A 425 15.67 -5.36 -15.79
C ALA A 425 15.79 -6.61 -14.92
N VAL A 426 14.84 -6.84 -14.01
CA VAL A 426 14.80 -8.05 -13.19
C VAL A 426 14.52 -9.28 -14.05
N GLN A 427 13.58 -9.19 -14.99
CA GLN A 427 13.31 -10.28 -15.95
C GLN A 427 14.56 -10.61 -16.76
N PHE A 428 15.24 -9.59 -17.29
CA PHE A 428 16.51 -9.77 -17.98
C PHE A 428 17.52 -10.51 -17.08
N ALA A 429 17.71 -10.04 -15.84
CA ALA A 429 18.69 -10.63 -14.92
C ALA A 429 18.44 -12.12 -14.65
N PHE A 430 17.16 -12.56 -14.59
CA PHE A 430 16.81 -13.96 -14.30
C PHE A 430 16.62 -14.83 -15.54
N SER A 431 16.64 -14.25 -16.74
CA SER A 431 16.58 -15.00 -18.02
C SER A 431 17.92 -15.06 -18.78
N SER A 432 18.96 -14.42 -18.22
CA SER A 432 20.27 -14.25 -18.88
C SER A 432 21.38 -14.94 -18.10
N GLU A 433 22.55 -15.09 -18.75
CA GLU A 433 23.79 -15.60 -18.18
C GLU A 433 24.72 -14.45 -17.78
N GLU A 434 25.70 -14.72 -16.88
CA GLU A 434 26.74 -13.73 -16.54
C GLU A 434 27.48 -13.27 -17.78
N GLY A 435 27.59 -11.94 -17.93
CA GLY A 435 28.21 -11.29 -19.09
C GLY A 435 27.23 -10.80 -20.16
N ASP A 436 25.96 -11.17 -20.05
CA ASP A 436 24.94 -10.69 -21.01
C ASP A 436 24.62 -9.20 -20.80
N VAL A 437 24.22 -8.56 -21.91
CA VAL A 437 23.78 -7.17 -21.97
C VAL A 437 22.29 -7.12 -22.34
N SER A 438 21.50 -6.36 -21.58
CA SER A 438 20.07 -6.23 -21.83
C SER A 438 19.76 -5.46 -23.13
N GLU A 439 18.54 -5.61 -23.65
CA GLU A 439 17.92 -4.54 -24.44
C GLU A 439 17.79 -3.29 -23.55
N TYR A 440 17.43 -2.14 -24.17
CA TYR A 440 17.16 -0.97 -23.35
C TYR A 440 15.91 -1.21 -22.48
N VAL A 441 15.97 -0.75 -21.25
CA VAL A 441 14.85 -0.73 -20.30
C VAL A 441 14.42 0.72 -20.11
N GLU A 442 13.13 0.97 -20.16
CA GLU A 442 12.52 2.29 -19.96
C GLU A 442 11.68 2.27 -18.69
N ASN A 443 11.80 3.30 -17.88
CA ASN A 443 10.89 3.62 -16.78
C ASN A 443 10.56 5.11 -16.79
N ASP A 444 9.81 5.60 -15.78
CA ASP A 444 9.36 7.00 -15.73
C ASP A 444 10.51 8.03 -15.75
N ASN A 445 11.72 7.66 -15.34
CA ASN A 445 12.84 8.60 -15.14
C ASN A 445 14.02 8.39 -16.08
N TYR A 446 14.19 7.17 -16.63
CA TYR A 446 15.41 6.78 -17.33
C TYR A 446 15.16 5.83 -18.49
N PHE A 447 16.02 5.92 -19.51
CA PHE A 447 16.38 4.78 -20.35
C PHE A 447 17.66 4.17 -19.79
N LEU A 448 17.73 2.85 -19.70
CA LEU A 448 18.81 2.11 -19.07
C LEU A 448 19.24 0.94 -19.94
N VAL A 449 20.52 0.57 -19.86
CA VAL A 449 21.03 -0.71 -20.38
C VAL A 449 21.82 -1.38 -19.28
N PHE A 450 21.51 -2.64 -19.02
CA PHE A 450 22.08 -3.45 -17.94
C PHE A 450 23.09 -4.46 -18.49
N TYR A 451 24.06 -4.78 -17.65
CA TYR A 451 25.01 -5.88 -17.81
C TYR A 451 24.89 -6.80 -16.59
N LEU A 452 24.67 -8.10 -16.81
CA LEU A 452 24.59 -9.05 -15.71
C LEU A 452 26.01 -9.40 -15.21
N ASP A 453 26.38 -8.86 -14.07
CA ASP A 453 27.73 -8.93 -13.51
C ASP A 453 28.00 -10.25 -12.81
N SER A 454 27.06 -10.69 -11.95
CA SER A 454 27.21 -11.96 -11.22
C SER A 454 25.90 -12.54 -10.72
N ILE A 455 25.93 -13.85 -10.49
CA ILE A 455 24.81 -14.65 -10.00
C ILE A 455 25.20 -15.27 -8.66
N SER A 456 24.46 -14.95 -7.59
CA SER A 456 24.56 -15.63 -6.30
C SER A 456 23.43 -16.65 -6.19
N PRO A 457 23.72 -17.96 -6.20
CA PRO A 457 22.67 -18.97 -6.12
C PRO A 457 21.95 -18.93 -4.76
N ALA A 458 20.73 -19.46 -4.70
CA ALA A 458 20.03 -19.65 -3.44
C ALA A 458 20.84 -20.58 -2.52
N GLU A 459 21.19 -20.11 -1.34
CA GLU A 459 21.96 -20.88 -0.38
C GLU A 459 21.54 -20.59 1.06
N THR A 460 21.89 -21.50 1.97
CA THR A 460 21.79 -21.21 3.41
C THR A 460 23.11 -20.61 3.87
N MET A 461 23.06 -19.42 4.44
CA MET A 461 24.24 -18.75 5.00
C MET A 461 24.96 -19.69 5.95
N SER A 462 26.28 -19.81 5.80
CA SER A 462 27.07 -20.69 6.66
C SER A 462 27.06 -20.20 8.11
N PHE A 463 27.22 -21.12 9.05
CA PHE A 463 27.36 -20.78 10.47
C PHE A 463 28.42 -19.70 10.70
N GLU A 464 29.57 -19.79 10.03
CA GLU A 464 30.64 -18.80 10.20
C GLU A 464 30.23 -17.40 9.72
N THR A 465 29.39 -17.32 8.69
CA THR A 465 28.89 -16.03 8.17
C THR A 465 27.95 -15.33 9.16
N VAL A 466 27.11 -16.09 9.86
CA VAL A 466 26.09 -15.55 10.79
C VAL A 466 26.54 -15.52 12.24
N LYS A 467 27.74 -16.04 12.53
CA LYS A 467 28.24 -16.25 13.89
C LYS A 467 28.28 -14.98 14.74
N GLU A 468 28.68 -13.84 14.18
CA GLU A 468 28.72 -12.57 14.92
C GLU A 468 27.32 -12.13 15.35
N ASN A 469 26.34 -12.18 14.45
CA ASN A 469 24.94 -11.85 14.76
C ASN A 469 24.35 -12.83 15.79
N LEU A 470 24.65 -14.13 15.64
CA LEU A 470 24.25 -15.17 16.61
C LEU A 470 24.83 -14.91 18.02
N ILE A 471 26.07 -14.42 18.11
CA ILE A 471 26.66 -14.03 19.38
C ILE A 471 25.86 -12.90 20.04
N GLU A 472 25.55 -11.85 19.29
CA GLU A 472 24.77 -10.72 19.81
C GLU A 472 23.38 -11.14 20.28
N GLU A 473 22.64 -11.90 19.46
CA GLU A 473 21.33 -12.45 19.81
C GLU A 473 21.39 -13.37 21.05
N SER A 474 22.37 -14.26 21.08
CA SER A 474 22.58 -15.19 22.20
C SER A 474 22.92 -14.46 23.49
N ILE A 475 23.69 -13.38 23.43
CA ILE A 475 23.99 -12.53 24.60
C ILE A 475 22.70 -11.90 25.16
N VAL A 476 21.80 -11.44 24.30
CA VAL A 476 20.49 -10.90 24.72
C VAL A 476 19.67 -11.98 25.45
N ASP A 477 19.66 -13.20 24.90
CA ASP A 477 18.92 -14.31 25.52
C ASP A 477 19.57 -14.79 26.83
N ILE A 478 20.90 -14.80 26.90
CA ILE A 478 21.64 -15.11 28.15
C ILE A 478 21.31 -14.08 29.22
N LYS A 479 21.35 -12.78 28.88
CA LYS A 479 20.96 -11.70 29.82
C LYS A 479 19.53 -11.85 30.32
N LYS A 480 18.59 -12.16 29.44
CA LYS A 480 17.20 -12.43 29.84
C LYS A 480 17.10 -13.59 30.85
N LYS A 481 17.80 -14.69 30.60
CA LYS A 481 17.86 -15.83 31.53
C LYS A 481 18.52 -15.46 32.84
N GLN A 482 19.63 -14.73 32.83
CA GLN A 482 20.29 -14.25 34.05
C GLN A 482 19.35 -13.37 34.90
N ILE A 483 18.63 -12.44 34.29
CA ILE A 483 17.63 -11.61 34.96
C ILE A 483 16.50 -12.46 35.54
N GLU A 484 16.04 -13.47 34.80
CA GLU A 484 15.01 -14.41 35.28
C GLU A 484 15.51 -15.25 36.47
N GLU A 485 16.74 -15.73 36.40
CA GLU A 485 17.38 -16.47 37.51
C GLU A 485 17.57 -15.57 38.73
N ILE A 486 18.05 -14.35 38.57
CA ILE A 486 18.15 -13.35 39.66
C ILE A 486 16.79 -13.17 40.31
N ALA A 487 15.75 -12.94 39.47
CA ALA A 487 14.39 -12.71 39.98
C ALA A 487 13.82 -13.95 40.71
N ASN A 488 14.01 -15.15 40.15
CA ASN A 488 13.51 -16.39 40.75
C ASN A 488 14.23 -16.78 42.03
N ASN A 489 15.51 -16.41 42.17
CA ASN A 489 16.33 -16.71 43.35
C ASN A 489 16.10 -15.74 44.54
N LEU A 490 15.34 -14.64 44.31
CA LEU A 490 15.00 -13.73 45.39
C LEU A 490 14.05 -14.40 46.36
N LEU A 491 14.53 -14.61 47.60
CA LEU A 491 13.72 -15.11 48.71
C LEU A 491 12.85 -13.96 49.25
N ILE A 492 11.66 -13.80 48.70
CA ILE A 492 10.71 -12.76 49.10
C ILE A 492 9.63 -13.39 49.99
N ASP A 493 9.51 -12.90 51.22
CA ASP A 493 8.36 -13.22 52.08
C ASP A 493 7.13 -12.49 51.55
N LYS A 494 6.26 -13.22 50.87
CA LYS A 494 5.08 -12.67 50.21
C LYS A 494 4.06 -12.06 51.15
N GLU A 495 4.06 -12.44 52.42
CA GLU A 495 3.13 -11.93 53.42
C GLU A 495 3.60 -10.60 54.06
N ASN A 496 4.93 -10.38 54.13
CA ASN A 496 5.54 -9.20 54.75
C ASN A 496 6.50 -8.44 53.80
N VAL A 497 6.17 -8.36 52.52
CA VAL A 497 7.03 -7.74 51.54
C VAL A 497 7.18 -6.24 51.75
N ASN A 498 8.43 -5.81 51.92
CA ASN A 498 8.84 -4.41 51.85
C ASN A 498 9.78 -4.18 50.66
N LEU A 499 9.21 -3.66 49.56
CA LEU A 499 9.98 -3.43 48.33
C LEU A 499 11.02 -2.32 48.48
N SER A 500 10.76 -1.32 49.34
CA SER A 500 11.73 -0.26 49.65
C SER A 500 12.99 -0.80 50.36
N ASP A 501 12.85 -1.77 51.25
CA ASP A 501 14.01 -2.39 51.93
C ASP A 501 14.76 -3.33 50.97
N LEU A 502 14.04 -4.00 50.07
CA LEU A 502 14.66 -4.79 49.00
C LEU A 502 15.50 -3.91 48.03
N ALA A 503 15.00 -2.74 47.68
CA ALA A 503 15.73 -1.78 46.89
C ALA A 503 17.01 -1.24 47.56
N LYS A 504 17.00 -1.08 48.85
CA LYS A 504 18.21 -0.71 49.62
C LYS A 504 19.25 -1.84 49.63
N THR A 505 18.77 -3.09 49.65
CA THR A 505 19.63 -4.28 49.66
C THR A 505 20.25 -4.51 48.26
N TYR A 506 19.49 -4.20 47.21
CA TYR A 506 19.90 -4.36 45.81
C TYR A 506 19.80 -3.02 45.06
N PRO A 507 20.82 -2.15 45.17
CA PRO A 507 20.76 -0.79 44.59
C PRO A 507 20.69 -0.75 43.05
N ASN A 508 21.02 -1.85 42.39
CA ASN A 508 20.94 -1.99 40.94
C ASN A 508 19.53 -2.32 40.41
N PHE A 509 18.57 -2.60 41.34
CA PHE A 509 17.18 -2.79 40.98
C PHE A 509 16.47 -1.45 40.87
N GLU A 510 15.64 -1.29 39.83
CA GLU A 510 14.85 -0.07 39.66
C GLU A 510 13.64 -0.09 40.58
N TYR A 511 13.65 0.75 41.62
CA TYR A 511 12.54 0.88 42.56
C TYR A 511 11.57 1.98 42.11
N VAL A 512 10.30 1.68 42.18
CA VAL A 512 9.18 2.56 41.89
C VAL A 512 8.26 2.62 43.09
N GLU A 513 8.28 3.76 43.78
CA GLU A 513 7.48 3.97 44.99
C GLU A 513 5.98 3.94 44.69
N GLU A 514 5.57 4.59 43.59
CA GLU A 514 4.21 4.57 43.10
C GLU A 514 4.19 4.79 41.57
N ALA A 515 3.47 3.91 40.88
CA ALA A 515 3.13 4.08 39.50
C ALA A 515 1.64 3.82 39.30
N THR A 516 0.95 4.77 38.65
CA THR A 516 -0.48 4.68 38.40
C THR A 516 -0.77 4.62 36.91
N SER A 517 -1.54 3.63 36.51
CA SER A 517 -1.97 3.46 35.09
C SER A 517 -3.20 2.55 35.02
N SER A 518 -3.91 2.60 33.92
CA SER A 518 -4.85 1.55 33.54
C SER A 518 -4.08 0.32 33.02
N LEU A 519 -4.75 -0.84 32.95
CA LEU A 519 -4.07 -2.10 32.55
C LEU A 519 -3.64 -2.12 31.09
N ILE A 520 -4.28 -1.33 30.20
CA ILE A 520 -3.85 -1.17 28.83
C ILE A 520 -2.80 -0.06 28.65
N GLY A 521 -2.55 0.70 29.70
CA GLY A 521 -1.56 1.78 29.73
C GLY A 521 -0.14 1.27 29.99
N SER A 522 0.73 2.20 30.36
CA SER A 522 2.15 1.94 30.66
C SER A 522 2.45 2.40 32.08
N PHE A 523 2.91 1.50 32.93
CA PHE A 523 3.38 1.85 34.27
C PHE A 523 4.80 2.43 34.18
N THR A 524 5.05 3.49 34.92
CA THR A 524 6.36 4.12 34.99
C THR A 524 7.45 3.10 35.30
N SER A 525 8.57 3.15 34.61
CA SER A 525 9.73 2.25 34.68
C SER A 525 9.51 0.81 34.24
N ILE A 526 8.29 0.26 34.37
CA ILE A 526 7.96 -1.12 34.00
C ILE A 526 7.58 -1.21 32.49
N GLY A 527 6.91 -0.18 31.99
CA GLY A 527 6.35 -0.18 30.65
C GLY A 527 4.99 -0.89 30.57
N ARG A 528 4.61 -1.24 29.36
CA ARG A 528 3.42 -2.05 29.10
C ARG A 528 3.80 -3.53 29.15
N SER A 529 3.16 -4.31 30.01
CA SER A 529 3.35 -5.76 30.10
C SER A 529 2.01 -6.48 30.25
N ASN A 530 1.75 -7.42 29.35
CA ASN A 530 0.55 -8.26 29.42
C ASN A 530 0.55 -9.16 30.66
N TYR A 531 1.73 -9.55 31.15
CA TYR A 531 1.86 -10.35 32.38
C TYR A 531 1.49 -9.53 33.61
N VAL A 532 1.96 -8.28 33.71
CA VAL A 532 1.59 -7.36 34.77
C VAL A 532 0.10 -7.05 34.70
N ALA A 533 -0.43 -6.72 33.55
CA ALA A 533 -1.85 -6.45 33.35
C ALA A 533 -2.73 -7.65 33.73
N GLY A 534 -2.32 -8.86 33.32
CA GLY A 534 -3.03 -10.10 33.67
C GLY A 534 -3.04 -10.40 35.19
N ALA A 535 -1.90 -10.18 35.85
CA ALA A 535 -1.81 -10.34 37.31
C ALA A 535 -2.70 -9.33 38.06
N LEU A 536 -2.77 -8.10 37.58
CA LEU A 536 -3.53 -7.02 38.21
C LEU A 536 -5.04 -7.10 37.96
N LEU A 537 -5.50 -7.78 36.88
CA LEU A 537 -6.91 -7.77 36.47
C LEU A 537 -7.90 -8.15 37.59
N ASN A 538 -7.53 -9.16 38.38
CA ASN A 538 -8.33 -9.65 39.50
C ASN A 538 -7.69 -9.40 40.88
N ALA A 539 -6.69 -8.52 40.93
CA ALA A 539 -5.97 -8.20 42.15
C ALA A 539 -6.83 -7.40 43.15
N LYS A 540 -6.40 -7.43 44.42
CA LYS A 540 -6.93 -6.61 45.51
C LYS A 540 -5.82 -5.74 46.08
N GLN A 541 -6.20 -4.67 46.74
CA GLN A 541 -5.25 -3.83 47.46
C GLN A 541 -4.43 -4.70 48.43
N GLY A 542 -3.12 -4.54 48.43
CA GLY A 542 -2.15 -5.29 49.21
C GLY A 542 -1.62 -6.55 48.54
N ASP A 543 -2.23 -7.03 47.43
CA ASP A 543 -1.73 -8.21 46.72
C ASP A 543 -0.34 -7.95 46.16
N PHE A 544 0.46 -9.01 46.13
CA PHE A 544 1.83 -9.00 45.64
C PHE A 544 2.03 -10.06 44.57
N PHE A 545 2.65 -9.66 43.47
CA PHE A 545 2.90 -10.51 42.31
C PHE A 545 4.36 -10.42 41.86
N GLY A 546 4.88 -11.49 41.33
CA GLY A 546 6.20 -11.56 40.70
C GLY A 546 6.94 -12.88 40.98
N PRO A 547 8.02 -13.12 40.22
CA PRO A 547 8.48 -12.26 39.11
C PRO A 547 7.54 -12.30 37.92
N LEU A 548 7.31 -11.15 37.28
CA LEU A 548 6.47 -10.99 36.09
C LEU A 548 7.32 -10.50 34.91
N PRO A 549 7.28 -11.18 33.77
CA PRO A 549 8.02 -10.76 32.58
C PRO A 549 7.60 -9.38 32.09
N THR A 550 8.60 -8.58 31.71
CA THR A 550 8.44 -7.27 31.06
C THR A 550 9.31 -7.21 29.81
N ILE A 551 9.22 -6.14 29.03
CA ILE A 551 10.07 -5.95 27.83
C ILE A 551 11.55 -5.89 28.23
N ARG A 552 11.90 -5.29 29.40
CA ARG A 552 13.27 -5.04 29.82
C ARG A 552 13.77 -5.97 30.93
N GLY A 553 12.96 -6.93 31.38
CA GLY A 553 13.37 -7.84 32.46
C GLY A 553 12.22 -8.42 33.23
N GLN A 554 12.32 -8.43 34.55
CA GLN A 554 11.33 -9.01 35.47
C GLN A 554 10.86 -7.98 36.48
N ALA A 555 9.55 -7.94 36.79
CA ALA A 555 8.99 -7.03 37.76
C ALA A 555 8.35 -7.77 38.94
N PHE A 556 8.52 -7.24 40.13
CA PHE A 556 7.70 -7.54 41.33
C PHE A 556 6.81 -6.34 41.58
N VAL A 557 5.53 -6.57 41.73
CA VAL A 557 4.54 -5.50 41.92
C VAL A 557 3.68 -5.76 43.15
N LYS A 558 3.42 -4.70 43.92
CA LYS A 558 2.50 -4.69 45.05
C LYS A 558 1.41 -3.67 44.79
N VAL A 559 0.18 -4.08 44.94
CA VAL A 559 -0.98 -3.21 44.68
C VAL A 559 -1.18 -2.26 45.86
N LEU A 560 -1.04 -0.95 45.61
CA LEU A 560 -1.28 0.10 46.59
C LEU A 560 -2.75 0.48 46.65
N SER A 561 -3.36 0.70 45.51
CA SER A 561 -4.80 0.99 45.41
C SER A 561 -5.33 0.63 44.04
N ILE A 562 -6.63 0.44 43.98
CA ILE A 562 -7.38 0.20 42.74
C ILE A 562 -8.59 1.11 42.80
N ASP A 563 -8.83 1.90 41.76
CA ASP A 563 -10.01 2.74 41.67
C ASP A 563 -11.27 1.86 41.62
N GLU A 564 -12.33 2.32 42.25
CA GLU A 564 -13.63 1.66 42.15
C GLU A 564 -14.20 1.85 40.74
N ILE A 565 -14.97 0.86 40.28
CA ILE A 565 -15.70 1.01 39.00
C ILE A 565 -16.78 2.07 39.20
N ASP A 566 -16.75 3.11 38.37
CA ASP A 566 -17.89 4.04 38.24
C ASP A 566 -19.06 3.29 37.57
N GLU A 567 -19.99 2.80 38.35
CA GLU A 567 -21.14 2.02 37.85
C GLU A 567 -22.06 2.84 36.93
N LYS A 568 -22.09 4.16 37.09
CA LYS A 568 -22.87 5.02 36.18
C LYS A 568 -22.19 5.10 34.80
N ASP A 569 -20.92 5.41 34.78
CA ASP A 569 -20.11 5.48 33.54
C ASP A 569 -20.03 4.10 32.86
N PHE A 570 -19.87 3.02 33.64
CA PHE A 570 -19.92 1.65 33.11
C PHE A 570 -21.23 1.37 32.39
N ASN A 571 -22.40 1.68 33.03
CA ASN A 571 -23.69 1.42 32.41
C ASN A 571 -23.93 2.26 31.18
N GLU A 572 -23.43 3.51 31.12
CA GLU A 572 -23.48 4.36 29.93
C GLU A 572 -22.66 3.78 28.77
N LYS A 573 -21.50 3.16 29.05
CA LYS A 573 -20.58 2.60 28.05
C LYS A 573 -20.82 1.13 27.71
N LYS A 574 -21.61 0.40 28.49
CA LYS A 574 -21.77 -1.06 28.42
C LYS A 574 -22.09 -1.57 27.02
N GLU A 575 -23.09 -0.99 26.37
CA GLU A 575 -23.51 -1.45 25.03
C GLU A 575 -22.45 -1.16 23.96
N ALA A 576 -21.78 -0.02 24.03
CA ALA A 576 -20.69 0.32 23.12
C ALA A 576 -19.48 -0.61 23.29
N LEU A 577 -19.12 -0.94 24.54
CA LEU A 577 -18.06 -1.89 24.84
C LEU A 577 -18.40 -3.30 24.37
N LYS A 578 -19.64 -3.75 24.61
CA LYS A 578 -20.13 -5.04 24.11
C LYS A 578 -20.00 -5.14 22.59
N PHE A 579 -20.49 -4.14 21.88
CA PHE A 579 -20.39 -4.08 20.43
C PHE A 579 -18.93 -4.09 19.95
N SER A 580 -18.08 -3.27 20.55
CA SER A 580 -16.64 -3.21 20.22
C SER A 580 -15.94 -4.55 20.46
N LEU A 581 -16.21 -5.23 21.57
CA LEU A 581 -15.63 -6.54 21.89
C LEU A 581 -16.07 -7.64 20.91
N ILE A 582 -17.35 -7.64 20.55
CA ILE A 582 -17.87 -8.60 19.56
C ILE A 582 -17.18 -8.39 18.22
N ILE A 583 -17.12 -7.15 17.71
CA ILE A 583 -16.44 -6.83 16.44
C ILE A 583 -14.96 -7.21 16.50
N GLN A 584 -14.28 -6.89 17.60
CA GLN A 584 -12.87 -7.27 17.76
C GLN A 584 -12.67 -8.78 17.72
N ARG A 585 -13.51 -9.56 18.40
CA ARG A 585 -13.47 -11.03 18.38
C ARG A 585 -13.81 -11.59 17.00
N GLN A 586 -14.81 -11.03 16.33
CA GLN A 586 -15.17 -11.42 14.97
C GLN A 586 -14.02 -11.19 13.98
N ASN A 587 -13.39 -10.01 14.05
CA ASN A 587 -12.25 -9.69 13.19
C ASN A 587 -11.05 -10.61 13.45
N LEU A 588 -10.78 -10.92 14.72
CA LEU A 588 -9.69 -11.83 15.09
C LEU A 588 -9.95 -13.26 14.58
N ILE A 589 -11.17 -13.77 14.80
CA ILE A 589 -11.55 -15.12 14.33
C ILE A 589 -11.48 -15.19 12.81
N TRP A 590 -12.03 -14.20 12.12
CA TRP A 590 -12.01 -14.13 10.66
C TRP A 590 -10.58 -14.01 10.12
N GLY A 591 -9.76 -13.12 10.68
CA GLY A 591 -8.38 -12.94 10.27
C GLY A 591 -7.52 -14.19 10.47
N ASN A 592 -7.61 -14.81 11.65
CA ASN A 592 -6.89 -16.05 11.94
C ASN A 592 -7.33 -17.21 11.02
N TRP A 593 -8.62 -17.29 10.73
CA TRP A 593 -9.14 -18.30 9.83
C TRP A 593 -8.64 -18.11 8.39
N LEU A 594 -8.66 -16.88 7.87
CA LEU A 594 -8.10 -16.56 6.54
C LEU A 594 -6.61 -16.86 6.46
N GLN A 595 -5.86 -16.49 7.49
CA GLN A 595 -4.42 -16.77 7.55
C GLN A 595 -4.16 -18.28 7.55
N ALA A 596 -4.90 -19.04 8.36
CA ALA A 596 -4.79 -20.49 8.38
C ALA A 596 -5.16 -21.15 7.04
N LEU A 597 -6.15 -20.62 6.32
CA LEU A 597 -6.46 -21.08 4.96
C LEU A 597 -5.29 -20.85 4.03
N ARG A 598 -4.71 -19.65 4.06
CA ARG A 598 -3.56 -19.29 3.23
C ARG A 598 -2.36 -20.18 3.51
N ASP A 599 -2.03 -20.36 4.80
CA ASP A 599 -0.86 -21.14 5.25
C ASP A 599 -0.96 -22.63 4.88
N ASN A 600 -2.19 -23.15 4.74
CA ASN A 600 -2.44 -24.54 4.35
C ASN A 600 -2.69 -24.71 2.85
N SER A 601 -2.61 -23.65 2.05
CA SER A 601 -2.85 -23.69 0.61
C SER A 601 -1.54 -23.69 -0.17
N ASP A 602 -1.54 -24.38 -1.29
CA ASP A 602 -0.44 -24.37 -2.24
C ASP A 602 -0.62 -23.21 -3.22
N ILE A 603 0.17 -22.16 -3.04
CA ILE A 603 0.11 -20.91 -3.83
C ILE A 603 1.40 -20.77 -4.62
N GLU A 604 1.29 -20.83 -5.94
CA GLU A 604 2.39 -20.51 -6.85
C GLU A 604 2.18 -19.10 -7.42
N ASP A 605 3.21 -18.25 -7.35
CA ASP A 605 3.21 -16.90 -7.91
C ASP A 605 4.26 -16.80 -9.02
N ASN A 606 3.80 -16.73 -10.25
CA ASN A 606 4.64 -16.62 -11.44
C ASN A 606 4.46 -15.26 -12.14
N ARG A 607 3.90 -14.25 -11.46
CA ARG A 607 3.66 -12.91 -12.03
C ARG A 607 4.93 -12.28 -12.57
N PHE A 608 6.08 -12.58 -11.96
CA PHE A 608 7.38 -12.06 -12.39
C PHE A 608 7.78 -12.52 -13.82
N ASP A 609 7.16 -13.57 -14.37
CA ASP A 609 7.40 -13.99 -15.76
C ASP A 609 6.63 -13.13 -16.79
N PHE A 610 5.70 -12.30 -16.35
CA PHE A 610 4.78 -11.53 -17.18
C PHE A 610 4.91 -10.01 -17.05
N TYR A 611 5.41 -9.53 -15.92
CA TYR A 611 5.46 -8.09 -15.60
C TYR A 611 6.85 -7.66 -15.18
#